data_6dcef72e39e48685fc49f9931552af2f
#
_entry.id   6dcef72e39e48685fc49f9931552af2f
#
_cell.length_a   1.000
_cell.length_b   1.000
_cell.length_c   1.000
_cell.angle_alpha   90.00
_cell.angle_beta   90.00
_cell.angle_gamma   90.00
#
_symmetry.space_group_name_H-M   'P 1'
#
loop_
_entity.id
_entity.type
_entity.pdbx_description
1 polymer ?
#
loop_
_entity_poly.entity_id
_entity_poly.type
_entity_poly.pdbx_seq_one_letter_code
_entity_poly.pdbx_strand_id
1 'polypeptide(L)'
;MISAGFPTPDEMAKLTAAMLLDIGAVNFNSRKPYILASGLPSPIYIDCRKLISYPRIRSTLMDFLVCKVVRAVGFESFDNIAGGETAGIPFSALIAERLSLPLTYVRKKEKGYGKNSRIEGLMRENDRVLLVEDMTTDGGSKISFLDAIRETGATCKDIAVIFYYDIFSETLHNLEKHGTTLHFLCTWWDVLALAKERKEFDTQTIVEVESFLNAPREWQKKIKI
;
A
#
# COMPACT_ATOMS: atom_id res chain seq x y z
N MET A 1 -15.77 3.16 19.96
CA MET A 1 -14.45 3.44 20.61
C MET A 1 -13.67 2.15 20.60
N ILE A 2 -12.70 2.00 19.70
CA ILE A 2 -11.83 0.81 19.65
C ILE A 2 -10.96 0.84 20.88
N SER A 3 -10.98 -0.25 21.66
CA SER A 3 -10.50 -0.32 23.04
C SER A 3 -9.01 0.01 23.21
N ALA A 4 -8.64 0.34 24.43
CA ALA A 4 -7.29 0.64 24.93
C ALA A 4 -6.24 -0.49 24.78
N GLY A 5 -6.47 -1.48 23.92
CA GLY A 5 -5.57 -2.61 23.71
C GLY A 5 -4.94 -2.69 22.30
N PHE A 6 -5.37 -1.87 21.34
CA PHE A 6 -4.73 -1.83 20.03
C PHE A 6 -3.58 -0.82 19.97
N PRO A 7 -2.48 -1.13 19.28
CA PRO A 7 -1.35 -0.22 19.13
C PRO A 7 -1.76 1.14 18.57
N THR A 8 -0.99 2.17 18.90
CA THR A 8 -1.09 3.50 18.28
C THR A 8 -0.67 3.42 16.80
N PRO A 9 -1.01 4.41 15.96
CA PRO A 9 -0.55 4.45 14.58
C PRO A 9 0.98 4.35 14.44
N ASP A 10 1.75 5.01 15.32
CA ASP A 10 3.21 5.00 15.30
C ASP A 10 3.77 3.62 15.70
N GLU A 11 3.16 2.98 16.71
CA GLU A 11 3.50 1.60 17.07
C GLU A 11 3.19 0.62 15.94
N MET A 12 2.04 0.78 15.26
CA MET A 12 1.71 -0.04 14.08
C MET A 12 2.72 0.16 12.96
N ALA A 13 3.16 1.39 12.70
CA ALA A 13 4.17 1.70 11.69
C ALA A 13 5.52 1.06 12.02
N LYS A 14 6.00 1.23 13.25
CA LYS A 14 7.26 0.61 13.73
C LYS A 14 7.20 -0.93 13.67
N LEU A 15 6.11 -1.54 14.11
CA LEU A 15 5.92 -2.99 14.07
C LEU A 15 5.82 -3.50 12.62
N THR A 16 5.14 -2.75 11.73
CA THR A 16 5.06 -3.09 10.31
C THR A 16 6.43 -3.04 9.67
N ALA A 17 7.23 -1.99 9.91
CA ALA A 17 8.61 -1.88 9.43
C ALA A 17 9.45 -3.06 9.92
N ALA A 18 9.34 -3.44 11.20
CA ALA A 18 10.04 -4.58 11.78
C ALA A 18 9.70 -5.88 11.05
N MET A 19 8.42 -6.18 10.89
CA MET A 19 7.95 -7.38 10.21
C MET A 19 8.42 -7.46 8.76
N LEU A 20 8.43 -6.32 8.03
CA LEU A 20 8.89 -6.26 6.65
C LEU A 20 10.41 -6.50 6.54
N LEU A 21 11.21 -5.97 7.47
CA LEU A 21 12.64 -6.23 7.57
C LEU A 21 12.91 -7.70 7.90
N ASP A 22 12.24 -8.25 8.92
CA ASP A 22 12.44 -9.61 9.42
C ASP A 22 12.19 -10.69 8.34
N ILE A 23 11.26 -10.47 7.41
CA ILE A 23 11.00 -11.39 6.30
C ILE A 23 11.84 -11.09 5.04
N GLY A 24 12.73 -10.11 5.11
CA GLY A 24 13.52 -9.67 3.96
C GLY A 24 12.68 -9.10 2.82
N ALA A 25 11.50 -8.52 3.11
CA ALA A 25 10.68 -7.83 2.12
C ALA A 25 11.32 -6.50 1.69
N VAL A 26 12.08 -5.87 2.59
CA VAL A 26 12.84 -4.65 2.35
C VAL A 26 14.27 -4.99 1.98
N ASN A 27 14.79 -4.29 0.98
CA ASN A 27 16.16 -4.46 0.52
C ASN A 27 16.78 -3.11 0.23
N PHE A 28 17.99 -2.87 0.76
CA PHE A 28 18.84 -1.73 0.47
C PHE A 28 20.07 -2.16 -0.31
N ASN A 29 20.37 -1.51 -1.42
CA ASN A 29 21.58 -1.77 -2.21
C ASN A 29 22.05 -0.49 -2.91
N SER A 30 22.95 0.24 -2.26
CA SER A 30 23.52 1.46 -2.81
C SER A 30 24.59 1.19 -3.86
N ARG A 31 25.32 0.07 -3.75
CA ARG A 31 26.43 -0.27 -4.68
C ARG A 31 25.93 -0.75 -6.04
N LYS A 32 24.81 -1.47 -6.05
CA LYS A 32 24.16 -2.00 -7.25
C LYS A 32 22.65 -1.70 -7.15
N PRO A 33 22.23 -0.48 -7.53
CA PRO A 33 20.83 -0.08 -7.44
C PRO A 33 19.89 -1.02 -8.21
N TYR A 34 18.67 -1.16 -7.72
CA TYR A 34 17.58 -1.85 -8.41
C TYR A 34 17.10 -0.98 -9.57
N ILE A 35 16.62 -1.62 -10.63
CA ILE A 35 15.90 -0.94 -11.69
C ILE A 35 14.40 -1.12 -11.43
N LEU A 36 13.71 -0.02 -11.16
CA LEU A 36 12.27 -0.02 -10.95
C LEU A 36 11.52 -0.28 -12.26
N ALA A 37 10.22 -0.59 -12.17
CA ALA A 37 9.36 -0.78 -13.34
C ALA A 37 9.31 0.45 -14.28
N SER A 38 9.60 1.65 -13.75
CA SER A 38 9.78 2.89 -14.52
C SER A 38 11.08 2.97 -15.31
N GLY A 39 11.99 1.98 -15.17
CA GLY A 39 13.34 2.00 -15.75
C GLY A 39 14.35 2.84 -14.95
N LEU A 40 13.94 3.45 -13.86
CA LEU A 40 14.80 4.33 -13.06
C LEU A 40 15.54 3.55 -11.95
N PRO A 41 16.81 3.95 -11.64
CA PRO A 41 17.57 3.33 -10.57
C PRO A 41 17.01 3.69 -9.19
N SER A 42 17.13 2.75 -8.24
CA SER A 42 16.73 2.94 -6.86
C SER A 42 17.64 2.15 -5.92
N PRO A 43 18.16 2.74 -4.83
CA PRO A 43 18.93 2.01 -3.82
C PRO A 43 18.04 1.21 -2.88
N ILE A 44 16.72 1.34 -3.01
CA ILE A 44 15.71 0.68 -2.19
C ILE A 44 14.77 -0.15 -3.05
N TYR A 45 14.34 -1.29 -2.51
CA TYR A 45 13.32 -2.14 -3.10
C TYR A 45 12.48 -2.79 -2.02
N ILE A 46 11.17 -2.83 -2.22
CA ILE A 46 10.24 -3.54 -1.35
C ILE A 46 9.39 -4.52 -2.14
N ASP A 47 9.20 -5.72 -1.59
CA ASP A 47 8.29 -6.73 -2.11
C ASP A 47 7.25 -7.13 -1.05
N CYS A 48 6.18 -6.36 -0.96
CA CYS A 48 5.06 -6.63 -0.05
C CYS A 48 4.35 -7.97 -0.36
N ARG A 49 4.50 -8.52 -1.58
CA ARG A 49 3.91 -9.81 -1.96
C ARG A 49 4.50 -10.99 -1.19
N LYS A 50 5.71 -10.85 -0.65
CA LYS A 50 6.27 -11.85 0.27
C LYS A 50 5.37 -12.12 1.47
N LEU A 51 4.61 -11.12 1.93
CA LEU A 51 3.66 -11.25 3.03
C LEU A 51 2.62 -12.36 2.80
N ILE A 52 2.29 -12.68 1.55
CA ILE A 52 1.37 -13.77 1.21
C ILE A 52 1.83 -15.09 1.83
N SER A 53 3.13 -15.32 1.88
CA SER A 53 3.76 -16.56 2.39
C SER A 53 4.02 -16.56 3.90
N TYR A 54 3.74 -15.44 4.61
CA TYR A 54 3.96 -15.31 6.06
C TYR A 54 2.62 -15.11 6.80
N PRO A 55 1.83 -16.18 7.03
CA PRO A 55 0.43 -16.05 7.46
C PRO A 55 0.26 -15.32 8.80
N ARG A 56 1.18 -15.49 9.77
CA ARG A 56 1.09 -14.82 11.08
C ARG A 56 1.31 -13.31 10.94
N ILE A 57 2.37 -12.90 10.25
CA ILE A 57 2.69 -11.49 9.98
C ILE A 57 1.57 -10.87 9.15
N ARG A 58 1.17 -11.50 8.05
CA ARG A 58 0.07 -11.05 7.20
C ARG A 58 -1.21 -10.83 8.00
N SER A 59 -1.58 -11.77 8.88
CA SER A 59 -2.76 -11.63 9.72
C SER A 59 -2.66 -10.40 10.61
N THR A 60 -1.56 -10.22 11.32
CA THR A 60 -1.33 -9.05 12.18
C THR A 60 -1.42 -7.73 11.41
N LEU A 61 -0.82 -7.66 10.21
CA LEU A 61 -0.88 -6.45 9.39
C LEU A 61 -2.29 -6.15 8.88
N MET A 62 -3.10 -7.17 8.58
CA MET A 62 -4.50 -6.97 8.22
C MET A 62 -5.33 -6.48 9.41
N ASP A 63 -5.06 -6.97 10.62
CA ASP A 63 -5.70 -6.46 11.84
C ASP A 63 -5.35 -4.98 12.08
N PHE A 64 -4.08 -4.61 11.89
CA PHE A 64 -3.65 -3.21 11.98
C PHE A 64 -4.33 -2.33 10.94
N LEU A 65 -4.39 -2.78 9.68
CA LEU A 65 -4.96 -2.00 8.59
C LEU A 65 -6.46 -1.80 8.77
N VAL A 66 -7.20 -2.84 9.15
CA VAL A 66 -8.63 -2.75 9.51
C VAL A 66 -8.81 -1.77 10.67
N CYS A 67 -8.04 -1.90 11.75
CA CYS A 67 -8.12 -1.02 12.90
C CYS A 67 -7.88 0.46 12.50
N LYS A 68 -6.85 0.71 11.68
CA LYS A 68 -6.52 2.07 11.22
C LYS A 68 -7.64 2.68 10.38
N VAL A 69 -8.17 1.92 9.41
CA VAL A 69 -9.26 2.37 8.54
C VAL A 69 -10.52 2.64 9.35
N VAL A 70 -10.96 1.69 10.18
CA VAL A 70 -12.19 1.81 10.96
C VAL A 70 -12.11 2.94 12.00
N ARG A 71 -10.94 3.21 12.56
CA ARG A 71 -10.72 4.39 13.42
C ARG A 71 -10.88 5.72 12.67
N ALA A 72 -10.48 5.76 11.40
CA ALA A 72 -10.54 6.97 10.58
C ALA A 72 -11.95 7.26 10.05
N VAL A 73 -12.68 6.24 9.59
CA VAL A 73 -13.92 6.40 8.84
C VAL A 73 -15.17 5.81 9.51
N GLY A 74 -15.01 4.95 10.53
CA GLY A 74 -16.11 4.26 11.24
C GLY A 74 -16.38 2.85 10.73
N PHE A 75 -17.10 2.05 11.55
CA PHE A 75 -17.37 0.62 11.28
C PHE A 75 -18.33 0.38 10.10
N GLU A 76 -19.37 1.21 9.99
CA GLU A 76 -20.44 1.05 8.99
C GLU A 76 -20.20 1.94 7.76
N SER A 77 -18.92 2.14 7.38
CA SER A 77 -18.55 3.07 6.30
C SER A 77 -18.43 2.41 4.93
N PHE A 78 -18.42 1.09 4.88
CA PHE A 78 -18.23 0.33 3.64
C PHE A 78 -19.30 -0.72 3.43
N ASP A 79 -19.62 -0.98 2.16
CA ASP A 79 -20.55 -2.01 1.71
C ASP A 79 -19.82 -3.13 0.93
N ASN A 80 -18.61 -2.85 0.45
CA ASN A 80 -17.81 -3.76 -0.38
C ASN A 80 -16.31 -3.48 -0.22
N ILE A 81 -15.50 -4.54 -0.26
CA ILE A 81 -14.04 -4.45 -0.26
C ILE A 81 -13.53 -4.86 -1.65
N ALA A 82 -12.75 -4.00 -2.30
CA ALA A 82 -12.21 -4.27 -3.62
C ALA A 82 -10.69 -4.41 -3.61
N GLY A 83 -10.16 -5.49 -4.17
CA GLY A 83 -8.71 -5.67 -4.34
C GLY A 83 -8.24 -5.22 -5.73
N GLY A 84 -7.13 -4.48 -5.81
CA GLY A 84 -6.50 -4.23 -7.11
C GLY A 84 -5.73 -5.45 -7.62
N GLU A 85 -5.91 -5.80 -8.91
CA GLU A 85 -5.17 -6.90 -9.54
C GLU A 85 -3.67 -6.54 -9.60
N THR A 86 -2.75 -7.36 -9.12
CA THR A 86 -2.89 -8.74 -8.63
C THR A 86 -2.64 -8.80 -7.12
N ALA A 87 -1.75 -7.91 -6.61
CA ALA A 87 -1.24 -7.99 -5.25
C ALA A 87 -2.30 -7.59 -4.20
N GLY A 88 -3.25 -6.72 -4.54
CA GLY A 88 -4.33 -6.32 -3.64
C GLY A 88 -5.33 -7.44 -3.33
N ILE A 89 -5.51 -8.41 -4.23
CA ILE A 89 -6.54 -9.46 -4.10
C ILE A 89 -6.41 -10.26 -2.78
N PRO A 90 -5.26 -10.86 -2.43
CA PRO A 90 -5.17 -11.65 -1.20
C PRO A 90 -5.36 -10.80 0.07
N PHE A 91 -4.95 -9.55 0.07
CA PHE A 91 -5.08 -8.66 1.22
C PHE A 91 -6.53 -8.17 1.37
N SER A 92 -7.19 -7.82 0.27
CA SER A 92 -8.60 -7.43 0.28
C SER A 92 -9.50 -8.58 0.75
N ALA A 93 -9.22 -9.84 0.36
CA ALA A 93 -9.96 -11.00 0.83
C ALA A 93 -9.89 -11.14 2.35
N LEU A 94 -8.70 -10.96 2.93
CA LEU A 94 -8.51 -11.02 4.38
C LEU A 94 -9.15 -9.86 5.14
N ILE A 95 -9.23 -8.68 4.52
CA ILE A 95 -9.93 -7.52 5.10
C ILE A 95 -11.44 -7.69 5.00
N ALA A 96 -11.95 -8.18 3.86
CA ALA A 96 -13.38 -8.49 3.69
C ALA A 96 -13.87 -9.50 4.71
N GLU A 97 -13.10 -10.56 4.97
CA GLU A 97 -13.38 -11.57 6.01
C GLU A 97 -13.50 -10.91 7.39
N ARG A 98 -12.55 -10.04 7.78
CA ARG A 98 -12.53 -9.37 9.09
C ARG A 98 -13.69 -8.40 9.29
N LEU A 99 -14.11 -7.75 8.23
CA LEU A 99 -15.21 -6.79 8.25
C LEU A 99 -16.57 -7.45 7.95
N SER A 100 -16.58 -8.74 7.60
CA SER A 100 -17.77 -9.48 7.17
C SER A 100 -18.49 -8.79 6.01
N LEU A 101 -17.73 -8.29 5.04
CA LEU A 101 -18.21 -7.56 3.88
C LEU A 101 -17.98 -8.35 2.58
N PRO A 102 -18.77 -8.10 1.53
CA PRO A 102 -18.54 -8.65 0.20
C PRO A 102 -17.14 -8.31 -0.32
N LEU A 103 -16.56 -9.27 -1.07
CA LEU A 103 -15.29 -9.11 -1.77
C LEU A 103 -15.52 -8.98 -3.27
N THR A 104 -14.86 -8.00 -3.86
CA THR A 104 -14.68 -7.87 -5.31
C THR A 104 -13.20 -7.66 -5.64
N TYR A 105 -12.82 -7.75 -6.93
CA TYR A 105 -11.52 -7.23 -7.32
C TYR A 105 -11.56 -6.52 -8.67
N VAL A 106 -10.63 -5.60 -8.86
CA VAL A 106 -10.53 -4.76 -10.06
C VAL A 106 -9.37 -5.24 -10.92
N ARG A 107 -9.66 -5.60 -12.16
CA ARG A 107 -8.65 -6.00 -13.14
C ARG A 107 -7.87 -4.81 -13.68
N LYS A 108 -6.61 -5.04 -14.03
CA LYS A 108 -5.79 -4.03 -14.72
C LYS A 108 -6.31 -3.73 -16.13
N LYS A 109 -6.87 -4.74 -16.79
CA LYS A 109 -7.39 -4.65 -18.16
C LYS A 109 -8.82 -5.19 -18.24
N GLU A 110 -9.57 -4.66 -19.17
CA GLU A 110 -10.91 -5.15 -19.49
C GLU A 110 -10.91 -6.59 -20.02
N LYS A 111 -12.02 -7.29 -19.80
CA LYS A 111 -12.20 -8.67 -20.31
C LYS A 111 -12.44 -8.75 -21.82
N GLY A 112 -12.76 -7.65 -22.48
CA GLY A 112 -13.20 -7.65 -23.88
C GLY A 112 -14.66 -8.10 -24.09
N TYR A 113 -15.38 -8.49 -23.03
CA TYR A 113 -16.81 -8.83 -23.05
C TYR A 113 -17.43 -8.61 -21.65
N GLY A 114 -18.75 -8.40 -21.65
CA GLY A 114 -19.54 -8.22 -20.40
C GLY A 114 -19.65 -6.77 -19.93
N LYS A 115 -20.69 -6.51 -19.13
CA LYS A 115 -20.90 -5.24 -18.46
C LYS A 115 -19.93 -5.14 -17.27
N ASN A 116 -19.36 -3.97 -17.02
CA ASN A 116 -18.35 -3.75 -15.97
C ASN A 116 -17.13 -4.67 -16.13
N SER A 117 -16.55 -4.68 -17.31
CA SER A 117 -15.53 -5.63 -17.76
C SER A 117 -14.25 -5.73 -16.91
N ARG A 118 -14.06 -4.78 -15.98
CA ARG A 118 -12.91 -4.76 -15.06
C ARG A 118 -13.25 -5.22 -13.64
N ILE A 119 -14.52 -5.42 -13.28
CA ILE A 119 -14.92 -5.86 -11.93
C ILE A 119 -15.20 -7.35 -11.93
N GLU A 120 -14.64 -8.04 -10.96
CA GLU A 120 -14.94 -9.44 -10.64
C GLU A 120 -15.66 -9.52 -9.30
N GLY A 121 -16.73 -10.31 -9.24
CA GLY A 121 -17.68 -10.34 -8.13
C GLY A 121 -18.85 -9.42 -8.37
N LEU A 122 -19.64 -9.14 -7.33
CA LEU A 122 -20.82 -8.31 -7.40
C LEU A 122 -20.54 -6.96 -6.70
N MET A 123 -20.51 -5.90 -7.47
CA MET A 123 -20.47 -4.51 -7.00
C MET A 123 -21.79 -3.85 -7.40
N ARG A 124 -22.49 -3.26 -6.47
CA ARG A 124 -23.79 -2.61 -6.69
C ARG A 124 -23.60 -1.12 -6.90
N GLU A 125 -24.53 -0.53 -7.62
CA GLU A 125 -24.64 0.93 -7.67
C GLU A 125 -24.86 1.48 -6.26
N ASN A 126 -24.16 2.59 -5.96
CA ASN A 126 -24.09 3.23 -4.65
C ASN A 126 -23.35 2.47 -3.54
N ASP A 127 -22.76 1.29 -3.79
CA ASP A 127 -21.86 0.67 -2.82
C ASP A 127 -20.75 1.65 -2.42
N ARG A 128 -20.45 1.73 -1.13
CA ARG A 128 -19.28 2.43 -0.58
C ARG A 128 -18.12 1.42 -0.53
N VAL A 129 -17.12 1.65 -1.35
CA VAL A 129 -16.05 0.67 -1.59
C VAL A 129 -14.75 1.12 -0.93
N LEU A 130 -14.09 0.23 -0.19
CA LEU A 130 -12.69 0.35 0.21
C LEU A 130 -11.82 -0.35 -0.84
N LEU A 131 -10.95 0.39 -1.51
CA LEU A 131 -9.93 -0.19 -2.40
C LEU A 131 -8.71 -0.62 -1.57
N VAL A 132 -8.28 -1.87 -1.72
CA VAL A 132 -7.13 -2.44 -1.01
C VAL A 132 -6.03 -2.83 -1.99
N GLU A 133 -4.80 -2.45 -1.65
CA GLU A 133 -3.60 -2.80 -2.39
C GLU A 133 -2.44 -3.15 -1.45
N ASP A 134 -1.36 -3.71 -1.97
CA ASP A 134 -0.17 -4.00 -1.18
C ASP A 134 0.63 -2.75 -0.85
N MET A 135 0.83 -1.89 -1.85
CA MET A 135 1.62 -0.67 -1.70
C MET A 135 1.21 0.41 -2.71
N THR A 136 1.65 1.64 -2.47
CA THR A 136 1.59 2.72 -3.46
C THR A 136 2.88 3.53 -3.52
N THR A 137 3.26 3.94 -4.72
CA THR A 137 4.38 4.85 -5.01
C THR A 137 3.84 6.25 -5.33
N ASP A 138 3.49 6.48 -6.60
CA ASP A 138 2.96 7.74 -7.14
C ASP A 138 1.43 7.78 -7.27
N GLY A 139 0.75 6.68 -6.95
CA GLY A 139 -0.71 6.59 -6.99
C GLY A 139 -1.34 6.33 -8.36
N GLY A 140 -0.58 6.32 -9.45
CA GLY A 140 -1.13 6.24 -10.81
C GLY A 140 -2.00 5.01 -11.07
N SER A 141 -1.57 3.82 -10.64
CA SER A 141 -2.37 2.59 -10.78
C SER A 141 -3.66 2.62 -9.95
N LYS A 142 -3.65 3.33 -8.81
CA LYS A 142 -4.81 3.44 -7.91
C LYS A 142 -5.93 4.26 -8.57
N ILE A 143 -5.58 5.35 -9.25
CA ILE A 143 -6.55 6.17 -9.99
C ILE A 143 -7.28 5.32 -11.04
N SER A 144 -6.57 4.51 -11.80
CA SER A 144 -7.20 3.60 -12.79
C SER A 144 -8.16 2.59 -12.17
N PHE A 145 -7.88 2.10 -10.95
CA PHE A 145 -8.80 1.21 -10.23
C PHE A 145 -10.01 1.98 -9.66
N LEU A 146 -9.79 3.20 -9.14
CA LEU A 146 -10.88 4.07 -8.69
C LEU A 146 -11.88 4.38 -9.81
N ASP A 147 -11.37 4.70 -11.01
CA ASP A 147 -12.22 4.99 -12.17
C ASP A 147 -13.08 3.78 -12.53
N ALA A 148 -12.50 2.58 -12.59
CA ALA A 148 -13.24 1.36 -12.88
C ALA A 148 -14.31 1.02 -11.82
N ILE A 149 -14.06 1.31 -10.54
CA ILE A 149 -15.06 1.18 -9.47
C ILE A 149 -16.19 2.19 -9.69
N ARG A 150 -15.85 3.45 -9.93
CA ARG A 150 -16.83 4.54 -10.10
C ARG A 150 -17.70 4.38 -11.36
N GLU A 151 -17.17 3.78 -12.41
CA GLU A 151 -17.93 3.43 -13.62
C GLU A 151 -19.09 2.46 -13.36
N THR A 152 -19.05 1.70 -12.25
CA THR A 152 -20.19 0.85 -11.84
C THR A 152 -21.33 1.61 -11.15
N GLY A 153 -21.14 2.89 -10.86
CA GLY A 153 -22.04 3.69 -10.03
C GLY A 153 -21.74 3.60 -8.52
N ALA A 154 -20.72 2.84 -8.12
CA ALA A 154 -20.24 2.77 -6.75
C ALA A 154 -19.39 4.00 -6.37
N THR A 155 -19.20 4.23 -5.08
CA THR A 155 -18.31 5.27 -4.55
C THR A 155 -17.06 4.64 -3.94
N CYS A 156 -15.89 5.22 -4.22
CA CYS A 156 -14.65 4.84 -3.59
C CYS A 156 -13.91 6.11 -3.17
N LYS A 157 -13.89 6.37 -1.85
CA LYS A 157 -13.25 7.53 -1.23
C LYS A 157 -12.04 7.17 -0.40
N ASP A 158 -11.80 5.88 -0.19
CA ASP A 158 -10.77 5.37 0.71
C ASP A 158 -9.97 4.26 0.03
N ILE A 159 -8.64 4.36 0.14
CA ILE A 159 -7.68 3.36 -0.29
C ILE A 159 -6.89 2.90 0.94
N ALA A 160 -6.73 1.61 1.11
CA ALA A 160 -5.89 1.03 2.16
C ALA A 160 -4.71 0.28 1.55
N VAL A 161 -3.50 0.58 2.03
CA VAL A 161 -2.27 -0.09 1.62
C VAL A 161 -1.41 -0.48 2.83
N ILE A 162 -0.63 -1.53 2.71
CA ILE A 162 0.32 -1.90 3.75
C ILE A 162 1.47 -0.90 3.77
N PHE A 163 1.97 -0.52 2.58
CA PHE A 163 3.15 0.32 2.45
C PHE A 163 2.91 1.52 1.53
N TYR A 164 3.33 2.70 1.98
CA TYR A 164 3.35 3.92 1.18
C TYR A 164 4.79 4.42 1.04
N TYR A 165 5.21 4.75 -0.19
CA TYR A 165 6.57 5.20 -0.45
C TYR A 165 6.92 6.51 0.25
N ASP A 166 5.98 7.47 0.27
CA ASP A 166 6.11 8.78 0.93
C ASP A 166 7.39 9.56 0.56
N ILE A 167 7.80 9.46 -0.70
CA ILE A 167 8.95 10.18 -1.25
C ILE A 167 8.61 11.03 -2.48
N PHE A 168 7.37 10.96 -2.93
CA PHE A 168 6.83 11.75 -4.03
C PHE A 168 5.73 12.66 -3.48
N SER A 169 6.02 13.94 -3.37
CA SER A 169 5.15 14.94 -2.73
C SER A 169 3.78 15.08 -3.41
N GLU A 170 3.70 14.76 -4.70
CA GLU A 170 2.48 14.87 -5.50
C GLU A 170 1.46 13.76 -5.26
N THR A 171 1.86 12.62 -4.66
CA THR A 171 1.00 11.43 -4.54
C THR A 171 -0.30 11.70 -3.78
N LEU A 172 -0.19 12.21 -2.55
CA LEU A 172 -1.38 12.49 -1.71
C LEU A 172 -2.26 13.58 -2.35
N HIS A 173 -1.64 14.62 -2.89
CA HIS A 173 -2.36 15.70 -3.57
C HIS A 173 -3.14 15.20 -4.80
N ASN A 174 -2.56 14.27 -5.58
CA ASN A 174 -3.25 13.68 -6.71
C ASN A 174 -4.43 12.80 -6.28
N LEU A 175 -4.28 12.02 -5.23
CA LEU A 175 -5.38 11.23 -4.67
C LEU A 175 -6.48 12.13 -4.09
N GLU A 176 -6.12 13.18 -3.38
CA GLU A 176 -7.05 14.17 -2.83
C GLU A 176 -7.86 14.88 -3.94
N LYS A 177 -7.22 15.26 -5.06
CA LYS A 177 -7.93 15.80 -6.25
C LYS A 177 -8.97 14.83 -6.81
N HIS A 178 -8.75 13.52 -6.65
CA HIS A 178 -9.72 12.49 -7.00
C HIS A 178 -10.73 12.20 -5.88
N GLY A 179 -10.75 13.02 -4.82
CA GLY A 179 -11.66 12.85 -3.68
C GLY A 179 -11.41 11.55 -2.90
N THR A 180 -10.14 11.16 -2.75
CA THR A 180 -9.77 9.87 -2.17
C THR A 180 -8.69 10.04 -1.10
N THR A 181 -8.90 9.40 0.05
CA THR A 181 -7.97 9.36 1.18
C THR A 181 -7.16 8.07 1.15
N LEU A 182 -5.85 8.16 1.40
CA LEU A 182 -4.95 7.02 1.52
C LEU A 182 -4.73 6.66 2.98
N HIS A 183 -5.02 5.43 3.34
CA HIS A 183 -4.70 4.81 4.62
C HIS A 183 -3.54 3.82 4.43
N PHE A 184 -2.46 3.97 5.20
CA PHE A 184 -1.26 3.13 5.10
C PHE A 184 -0.72 2.78 6.48
N LEU A 185 0.00 1.67 6.58
CA LEU A 185 0.61 1.24 7.85
C LEU A 185 2.01 1.81 8.03
N CYS A 186 2.84 1.77 6.98
CA CYS A 186 4.27 2.03 7.06
C CYS A 186 4.79 2.77 5.83
N THR A 187 5.83 3.56 6.02
CA THR A 187 6.54 4.32 4.98
C THR A 187 8.02 3.94 4.92
N TRP A 188 8.75 4.46 3.92
CA TRP A 188 10.21 4.33 3.88
C TRP A 188 10.89 5.03 5.04
N TRP A 189 10.30 6.07 5.59
CA TRP A 189 10.85 6.80 6.74
C TRP A 189 10.82 5.96 8.01
N ASP A 190 9.74 5.21 8.23
CA ASP A 190 9.61 4.27 9.35
C ASP A 190 10.64 3.14 9.23
N VAL A 191 10.80 2.60 8.02
CA VAL A 191 11.79 1.55 7.73
C VAL A 191 13.21 2.07 7.93
N LEU A 192 13.55 3.26 7.42
CA LEU A 192 14.87 3.86 7.58
C LEU A 192 15.21 4.12 9.06
N ALA A 193 14.24 4.66 9.82
CA ALA A 193 14.41 4.92 11.25
C ALA A 193 14.75 3.62 12.01
N LEU A 194 14.00 2.55 11.75
CA LEU A 194 14.23 1.28 12.39
C LEU A 194 15.53 0.60 11.91
N ALA A 195 15.88 0.70 10.64
CA ALA A 195 17.14 0.17 10.10
C ALA A 195 18.36 0.82 10.74
N LYS A 196 18.30 2.14 11.00
CA LYS A 196 19.31 2.88 11.77
C LYS A 196 19.40 2.38 13.22
N GLU A 197 18.26 2.17 13.88
CA GLU A 197 18.19 1.66 15.27
C GLU A 197 18.80 0.26 15.38
N ARG A 198 18.46 -0.65 14.44
CA ARG A 198 18.91 -2.06 14.44
C ARG A 198 20.35 -2.25 13.95
N LYS A 199 20.92 -1.26 13.26
CA LYS A 199 22.26 -1.33 12.66
C LYS A 199 22.45 -2.52 11.71
N GLU A 200 21.40 -2.90 11.00
CA GLU A 200 21.40 -4.06 10.07
C GLU A 200 22.14 -3.78 8.76
N PHE A 201 22.35 -2.51 8.43
CA PHE A 201 23.00 -2.06 7.19
C PHE A 201 24.23 -1.20 7.52
N ASP A 202 25.21 -1.21 6.62
CA ASP A 202 26.39 -0.37 6.77
C ASP A 202 26.03 1.13 6.66
N THR A 203 26.85 1.96 7.30
CA THR A 203 26.61 3.41 7.39
C THR A 203 26.52 4.08 6.01
N GLN A 204 27.34 3.64 5.05
CA GLN A 204 27.32 4.22 3.71
C GLN A 204 26.00 3.92 2.98
N THR A 205 25.50 2.69 3.09
CA THR A 205 24.20 2.29 2.55
C THR A 205 23.07 3.13 3.15
N ILE A 206 23.07 3.34 4.47
CA ILE A 206 22.07 4.18 5.14
C ILE A 206 22.10 5.63 4.63
N VAL A 207 23.30 6.23 4.49
CA VAL A 207 23.47 7.61 3.97
C VAL A 207 22.93 7.72 2.53
N GLU A 208 23.24 6.75 1.68
CA GLU A 208 22.75 6.74 0.28
C GLU A 208 21.24 6.57 0.20
N VAL A 209 20.66 5.69 1.02
CA VAL A 209 19.20 5.51 1.11
C VAL A 209 18.55 6.81 1.57
N GLU A 210 19.04 7.43 2.62
CA GLU A 210 18.51 8.71 3.13
C GLU A 210 18.62 9.84 2.09
N SER A 211 19.74 9.91 1.36
CA SER A 211 19.91 10.86 0.26
C SER A 211 18.89 10.63 -0.86
N PHE A 212 18.61 9.37 -1.20
CA PHE A 212 17.59 9.03 -2.18
C PHE A 212 16.18 9.41 -1.70
N LEU A 213 15.82 9.08 -0.45
CA LEU A 213 14.49 9.38 0.08
C LEU A 213 14.20 10.88 0.10
N ASN A 214 15.21 11.71 0.43
CA ASN A 214 15.06 13.17 0.45
C ASN A 214 14.96 13.79 -0.95
N ALA A 215 15.66 13.25 -1.95
CA ALA A 215 15.72 13.83 -3.30
C ALA A 215 15.82 12.72 -4.38
N PRO A 216 14.77 11.90 -4.58
CA PRO A 216 14.85 10.72 -5.45
C PRO A 216 15.21 11.08 -6.90
N ARG A 217 14.66 12.15 -7.45
CA ARG A 217 14.94 12.58 -8.82
C ARG A 217 16.38 13.09 -9.00
N GLU A 218 16.91 13.82 -8.03
CA GLU A 218 18.29 14.31 -8.06
C GLU A 218 19.28 13.16 -7.87
N TRP A 219 18.98 12.22 -7.01
CA TRP A 219 19.80 11.01 -6.84
C TRP A 219 19.84 10.18 -8.13
N GLN A 220 18.69 9.96 -8.77
CA GLN A 220 18.58 9.22 -10.03
C GLN A 220 19.42 9.84 -11.17
N LYS A 221 19.48 11.18 -11.27
CA LYS A 221 20.30 11.86 -12.28
C LYS A 221 21.81 11.63 -12.09
N LYS A 222 22.26 11.39 -10.86
CA LYS A 222 23.70 11.17 -10.56
C LYS A 222 24.15 9.76 -10.89
N ILE A 223 23.24 8.79 -10.91
CA ILE A 223 23.55 7.38 -11.19
C ILE A 223 23.51 7.18 -12.71
N LYS A 224 24.67 7.02 -13.31
CA LYS A 224 24.80 6.57 -14.71
C LYS A 224 24.67 5.05 -14.73
N ILE A 225 23.65 4.52 -15.39
CA ILE A 225 23.46 3.09 -15.69
C ILE A 225 24.15 2.78 -17.01
#